data_ba0cfab00d6dc098e64616d7ea516546
#
_entry.id   ba0cfab00d6dc098e64616d7ea516546
#
_cell.length_a   1.000
_cell.length_b   1.000
_cell.length_c   1.000
_cell.angle_alpha   90.00
_cell.angle_beta   90.00
_cell.angle_gamma   90.00
#
_symmetry.space_group_name_H-M   'P 1'
#
loop_
_entity.id
_entity.type
_entity.pdbx_description
1 polymer ?
#
loop_
_entity_poly.entity_id
_entity_poly.type
_entity_poly.pdbx_seq_one_letter_code
_entity_poly.pdbx_strand_id
1 'polypeptide(L)'
;MKRTFLATFLSIVFAMVAVACHSSDENEIGYAELPVQAQQFVKQYFPSATYSHVEKEEDHGKWEYEVLLSDGTKIDFNNKGEWKSVDCKYSTLPAGIIPDAIAADIAQRYPSQQPYKIEKETGGYEIDIPGFDLYYSSNGKFIRAEIDR
;
A
#
# COMPACT_ATOMS: atom_id res chain seq x y z
N MET A 1 -25.27 23.61 76.18
CA MET A 1 -24.02 23.58 75.43
C MET A 1 -24.05 22.40 74.52
N LYS A 2 -24.38 22.61 73.25
CA LYS A 2 -24.34 21.55 72.19
C LYS A 2 -23.38 22.00 71.17
N ARG A 3 -22.25 21.28 71.00
CA ARG A 3 -21.23 21.52 69.99
C ARG A 3 -21.67 20.78 68.75
N THR A 4 -22.00 21.51 67.70
CA THR A 4 -22.24 21.00 66.35
C THR A 4 -20.90 20.86 65.60
N PHE A 5 -20.51 19.62 65.28
CA PHE A 5 -19.39 19.32 64.41
C PHE A 5 -19.85 19.47 62.96
N LEU A 6 -19.27 20.42 62.30
CA LEU A 6 -19.43 20.62 60.83
C LEU A 6 -18.45 19.71 60.10
N ALA A 7 -18.96 18.62 59.53
CA ALA A 7 -18.16 17.72 58.70
C ALA A 7 -18.12 18.28 57.29
N THR A 8 -16.95 18.77 56.88
CA THR A 8 -16.68 19.22 55.53
C THR A 8 -16.36 18.00 54.69
N PHE A 9 -17.29 17.61 53.80
CA PHE A 9 -17.04 16.62 52.77
C PHE A 9 -16.22 17.26 51.62
N LEU A 10 -14.93 16.89 51.55
CA LEU A 10 -14.06 17.22 50.41
C LEU A 10 -14.30 16.19 49.31
N SER A 11 -15.13 16.53 48.34
CA SER A 11 -15.32 15.73 47.13
C SER A 11 -14.08 15.84 46.26
N ILE A 12 -13.26 14.78 46.25
CA ILE A 12 -12.18 14.62 45.27
C ILE A 12 -12.83 14.11 43.97
N VAL A 13 -12.99 15.02 43.02
CA VAL A 13 -13.32 14.64 41.61
C VAL A 13 -12.07 14.06 41.00
N PHE A 14 -12.01 12.74 40.92
CA PHE A 14 -10.98 12.02 40.17
C PHE A 14 -11.34 12.12 38.69
N ALA A 15 -10.76 13.09 37.98
CA ALA A 15 -10.85 13.15 36.53
C ALA A 15 -10.05 11.98 35.94
N MET A 16 -10.76 10.92 35.54
CA MET A 16 -10.20 9.89 34.69
C MET A 16 -9.87 10.52 33.31
N VAL A 17 -8.62 10.87 33.10
CA VAL A 17 -8.09 11.11 31.75
C VAL A 17 -8.01 9.74 31.11
N ALA A 18 -8.99 9.43 30.26
CA ALA A 18 -8.88 8.31 29.35
C ALA A 18 -7.77 8.66 28.33
N VAL A 19 -6.56 8.20 28.61
CA VAL A 19 -5.52 8.13 27.60
C VAL A 19 -5.99 7.09 26.59
N ALA A 20 -6.54 7.54 25.48
CA ALA A 20 -6.72 6.71 24.31
C ALA A 20 -5.32 6.29 23.88
N CYS A 21 -4.92 5.07 24.25
CA CYS A 21 -3.79 4.40 23.63
C CYS A 21 -4.14 4.23 22.15
N HIS A 22 -3.72 5.16 21.31
CA HIS A 22 -3.48 4.91 19.92
C HIS A 22 -2.27 3.96 19.93
N SER A 23 -2.50 2.68 19.72
CA SER A 23 -1.44 1.80 19.24
C SER A 23 -1.20 2.21 17.80
N SER A 24 -0.33 3.19 17.56
CA SER A 24 0.34 3.32 16.28
C SER A 24 1.12 2.03 16.10
N ASP A 25 0.86 1.28 15.02
CA ASP A 25 1.72 0.17 14.67
C ASP A 25 3.14 0.72 14.58
N GLU A 26 4.11 0.03 15.20
CA GLU A 26 5.51 0.51 15.30
C GLU A 26 6.15 0.73 13.93
N ASN A 27 5.52 0.23 12.87
CA ASN A 27 5.94 0.29 11.48
C ASN A 27 5.28 1.43 10.68
N GLU A 28 4.23 2.08 11.22
CA GLU A 28 3.56 3.18 10.52
C GLU A 28 4.45 4.42 10.49
N ILE A 29 4.64 4.98 9.30
CA ILE A 29 5.44 6.19 9.08
C ILE A 29 4.64 7.26 8.35
N GLY A 30 5.12 8.52 8.40
CA GLY A 30 4.56 9.59 7.59
C GLY A 30 4.94 9.47 6.12
N TYR A 31 4.05 9.89 5.20
CA TYR A 31 4.35 9.90 3.76
C TYR A 31 5.65 10.63 3.40
N ALA A 32 5.99 11.70 4.12
CA ALA A 32 7.21 12.45 3.90
C ALA A 32 8.50 11.66 4.23
N GLU A 33 8.38 10.56 4.94
CA GLU A 33 9.48 9.67 5.30
C GLU A 33 9.77 8.61 4.22
N LEU A 34 8.87 8.45 3.23
CA LEU A 34 9.13 7.61 2.07
C LEU A 34 10.34 8.13 1.28
N PRO A 35 11.13 7.24 0.65
CA PRO A 35 12.13 7.66 -0.33
C PRO A 35 11.52 8.58 -1.40
N VAL A 36 12.25 9.62 -1.80
CA VAL A 36 11.77 10.61 -2.78
C VAL A 36 11.29 9.96 -4.08
N GLN A 37 11.95 8.89 -4.52
CA GLN A 37 11.55 8.15 -5.73
C GLN A 37 10.17 7.50 -5.58
N ALA A 38 9.85 6.94 -4.41
CA ALA A 38 8.53 6.38 -4.13
C ALA A 38 7.45 7.48 -4.12
N GLN A 39 7.72 8.63 -3.48
CA GLN A 39 6.81 9.78 -3.50
C GLN A 39 6.54 10.27 -4.92
N GLN A 40 7.58 10.35 -5.77
CA GLN A 40 7.46 10.76 -7.18
C GLN A 40 6.63 9.76 -7.98
N PHE A 41 6.82 8.46 -7.76
CA PHE A 41 6.02 7.41 -8.42
C PHE A 41 4.52 7.55 -8.08
N VAL A 42 4.19 7.67 -6.80
CA VAL A 42 2.78 7.85 -6.39
C VAL A 42 2.19 9.12 -6.99
N LYS A 43 2.91 10.23 -6.96
CA LYS A 43 2.46 11.49 -7.55
C LYS A 43 2.25 11.42 -9.07
N GLN A 44 3.09 10.66 -9.76
CA GLN A 44 3.02 10.51 -11.22
C GLN A 44 1.83 9.66 -11.66
N TYR A 45 1.64 8.50 -11.03
CA TYR A 45 0.65 7.51 -11.46
C TYR A 45 -0.69 7.61 -10.74
N PHE A 46 -0.70 8.20 -9.53
CA PHE A 46 -1.87 8.34 -8.67
C PHE A 46 -2.06 9.78 -8.18
N PRO A 47 -2.10 10.78 -9.08
CA PRO A 47 -2.06 12.21 -8.70
C PRO A 47 -3.25 12.68 -7.88
N SER A 48 -4.39 11.98 -7.96
CA SER A 48 -5.63 12.32 -7.23
C SER A 48 -5.84 11.47 -5.98
N ALA A 49 -4.94 10.52 -5.69
CA ALA A 49 -5.09 9.63 -4.57
C ALA A 49 -4.66 10.31 -3.26
N THR A 50 -5.31 9.93 -2.18
CA THR A 50 -4.89 10.26 -0.81
C THR A 50 -4.34 9.01 -0.14
N TYR A 51 -3.40 9.21 0.80
CA TYR A 51 -2.81 8.10 1.55
C TYR A 51 -3.76 7.67 2.65
N SER A 52 -4.00 6.38 2.78
CA SER A 52 -4.71 5.77 3.91
C SER A 52 -3.72 5.30 4.96
N HIS A 53 -2.61 4.71 4.53
CA HIS A 53 -1.60 4.12 5.40
C HIS A 53 -0.25 4.04 4.70
N VAL A 54 0.85 4.21 5.45
CA VAL A 54 2.22 4.03 4.96
C VAL A 54 2.99 3.26 6.01
N GLU A 55 3.55 2.14 5.61
CA GLU A 55 4.35 1.27 6.48
C GLU A 55 5.78 1.16 6.00
N LYS A 56 6.68 0.96 6.96
CA LYS A 56 8.07 0.64 6.75
C LYS A 56 8.39 -0.63 7.48
N GLU A 57 8.74 -1.67 6.75
CA GLU A 57 9.06 -2.98 7.30
C GLU A 57 10.50 -3.39 7.00
N GLU A 58 11.05 -4.24 7.85
CA GLU A 58 12.34 -4.87 7.60
C GLU A 58 12.12 -6.30 7.08
N ASP A 59 12.49 -6.52 5.83
CA ASP A 59 12.47 -7.86 5.22
C ASP A 59 13.90 -8.30 4.90
N HIS A 60 14.33 -9.42 5.50
CA HIS A 60 15.66 -10.03 5.31
C HIS A 60 16.83 -9.05 5.42
N GLY A 61 16.78 -8.12 6.41
CA GLY A 61 17.81 -7.12 6.65
C GLY A 61 17.79 -5.94 5.70
N LYS A 62 16.70 -5.74 4.96
CA LYS A 62 16.46 -4.59 4.09
C LYS A 62 15.14 -3.92 4.45
N TRP A 63 15.13 -2.60 4.40
CA TRP A 63 13.89 -1.85 4.55
C TRP A 63 13.07 -1.91 3.27
N GLU A 64 11.78 -2.15 3.43
CA GLU A 64 10.76 -2.07 2.39
C GLU A 64 9.66 -1.11 2.84
N TYR A 65 8.89 -0.60 1.89
CA TYR A 65 7.82 0.34 2.17
C TYR A 65 6.55 -0.11 1.49
N GLU A 66 5.44 -0.06 2.22
CA GLU A 66 4.10 -0.27 1.69
C GLU A 66 3.32 1.03 1.75
N VAL A 67 2.63 1.37 0.67
CA VAL A 67 1.71 2.50 0.59
C VAL A 67 0.32 1.98 0.25
N LEU A 68 -0.63 2.22 1.14
CA LEU A 68 -2.04 1.97 0.89
C LEU A 68 -2.73 3.31 0.58
N LEU A 69 -3.37 3.40 -0.58
CA LEU A 69 -4.14 4.56 -1.00
C LEU A 69 -5.61 4.42 -0.58
N SER A 70 -6.33 5.54 -0.55
CA SER A 70 -7.73 5.59 -0.11
C SER A 70 -8.73 4.84 -1.00
N ASP A 71 -8.35 4.54 -2.24
CA ASP A 71 -9.11 3.72 -3.18
C ASP A 71 -8.85 2.21 -3.04
N GLY A 72 -7.98 1.81 -2.10
CA GLY A 72 -7.57 0.44 -1.86
C GLY A 72 -6.37 -0.02 -2.67
N THR A 73 -5.78 0.86 -3.49
CA THR A 73 -4.54 0.57 -4.21
C THR A 73 -3.39 0.38 -3.22
N LYS A 74 -2.67 -0.72 -3.36
CA LYS A 74 -1.48 -1.05 -2.58
C LYS A 74 -0.25 -0.96 -3.48
N ILE A 75 0.82 -0.32 -2.98
CA ILE A 75 2.08 -0.17 -3.71
C ILE A 75 3.23 -0.53 -2.79
N ASP A 76 4.05 -1.49 -3.21
CA ASP A 76 5.24 -1.89 -2.48
C ASP A 76 6.49 -1.33 -3.15
N PHE A 77 7.42 -0.83 -2.32
CA PHE A 77 8.69 -0.25 -2.73
C PHE A 77 9.86 -0.90 -2.01
N ASN A 78 10.99 -1.00 -2.67
CA ASN A 78 12.24 -1.38 -2.03
C ASN A 78 12.85 -0.21 -1.22
N ASN A 79 13.98 -0.47 -0.56
CA ASN A 79 14.69 0.53 0.26
C ASN A 79 15.18 1.77 -0.51
N LYS A 80 15.21 1.75 -1.82
CA LYS A 80 15.58 2.89 -2.68
C LYS A 80 14.36 3.68 -3.15
N GLY A 81 13.14 3.19 -2.89
CA GLY A 81 11.90 3.75 -3.41
C GLY A 81 11.56 3.31 -4.83
N GLU A 82 12.20 2.26 -5.35
CA GLU A 82 11.80 1.62 -6.61
C GLU A 82 10.61 0.72 -6.33
N TRP A 83 9.54 0.82 -7.14
CA TRP A 83 8.37 -0.01 -6.97
C TRP A 83 8.67 -1.50 -7.23
N LYS A 84 8.07 -2.38 -6.44
CA LYS A 84 8.11 -3.84 -6.54
C LYS A 84 6.80 -4.39 -7.06
N SER A 85 5.69 -3.92 -6.48
CA SER A 85 4.34 -4.31 -6.87
C SER A 85 3.40 -3.11 -6.87
N VAL A 86 2.35 -3.19 -7.69
CA VAL A 86 1.22 -2.27 -7.72
C VAL A 86 -0.06 -3.09 -7.87
N ASP A 87 -0.93 -3.05 -6.89
CA ASP A 87 -2.23 -3.75 -6.86
C ASP A 87 -3.37 -2.73 -6.74
N CYS A 88 -4.10 -2.52 -7.81
CA CYS A 88 -5.26 -1.62 -7.88
C CYS A 88 -6.59 -2.29 -7.54
N LYS A 89 -6.60 -3.54 -7.06
CA LYS A 89 -7.76 -4.34 -6.61
C LYS A 89 -9.07 -4.13 -7.38
N TYR A 90 -9.60 -2.92 -7.36
CA TYR A 90 -10.92 -2.57 -7.91
C TYR A 90 -10.84 -1.69 -9.16
N SER A 91 -9.63 -1.38 -9.62
CA SER A 91 -9.38 -0.45 -10.71
C SER A 91 -8.32 -1.01 -11.67
N THR A 92 -8.31 -0.48 -12.87
CA THR A 92 -7.26 -0.80 -13.85
C THR A 92 -5.95 -0.10 -13.48
N LEU A 93 -4.82 -0.78 -13.71
CA LEU A 93 -3.49 -0.17 -13.58
C LEU A 93 -3.38 1.10 -14.44
N PRO A 94 -2.80 2.17 -13.92
CA PRO A 94 -2.50 3.37 -14.71
C PRO A 94 -1.61 3.06 -15.92
N ALA A 95 -1.86 3.75 -17.02
CA ALA A 95 -1.03 3.61 -18.23
C ALA A 95 0.43 3.96 -17.95
N GLY A 96 1.35 3.18 -18.52
CA GLY A 96 2.79 3.39 -18.40
C GLY A 96 3.46 2.67 -17.22
N ILE A 97 2.70 2.00 -16.33
CA ILE A 97 3.27 1.12 -15.29
C ILE A 97 3.71 -0.20 -15.93
N ILE A 98 2.85 -0.80 -16.75
CA ILE A 98 3.19 -2.01 -17.50
C ILE A 98 4.10 -1.62 -18.66
N PRO A 99 5.23 -2.32 -18.89
CA PRO A 99 6.08 -2.10 -20.07
C PRO A 99 5.27 -2.22 -21.37
N ASP A 100 5.51 -1.33 -22.33
CA ASP A 100 4.71 -1.21 -23.57
C ASP A 100 4.57 -2.53 -24.35
N ALA A 101 5.66 -3.31 -24.44
CA ALA A 101 5.64 -4.60 -25.13
C ALA A 101 4.69 -5.61 -24.48
N ILE A 102 4.63 -5.61 -23.13
CA ILE A 102 3.74 -6.48 -22.35
C ILE A 102 2.30 -5.98 -22.50
N ALA A 103 2.07 -4.67 -22.36
CA ALA A 103 0.74 -4.08 -22.49
C ALA A 103 0.14 -4.38 -23.90
N ALA A 104 0.94 -4.28 -24.95
CA ALA A 104 0.52 -4.61 -26.32
C ALA A 104 0.17 -6.10 -26.49
N ASP A 105 0.96 -7.01 -25.90
CA ASP A 105 0.71 -8.45 -25.96
C ASP A 105 -0.56 -8.82 -25.18
N ILE A 106 -0.78 -8.22 -23.99
CA ILE A 106 -2.02 -8.43 -23.22
C ILE A 106 -3.25 -7.95 -23.99
N ALA A 107 -3.19 -6.76 -24.59
CA ALA A 107 -4.28 -6.22 -25.40
C ALA A 107 -4.63 -7.11 -26.60
N GLN A 108 -3.65 -7.80 -27.16
CA GLN A 108 -3.85 -8.73 -28.29
C GLN A 108 -4.41 -10.09 -27.82
N ARG A 109 -3.88 -10.66 -26.72
CA ARG A 109 -4.29 -11.98 -26.20
C ARG A 109 -5.60 -11.93 -25.44
N TYR A 110 -5.81 -10.87 -24.69
CA TYR A 110 -6.93 -10.68 -23.77
C TYR A 110 -7.64 -9.34 -23.99
N PRO A 111 -8.21 -9.10 -25.18
CA PRO A 111 -8.68 -7.75 -25.60
C PRO A 111 -9.81 -7.19 -24.73
N SER A 112 -10.49 -8.02 -23.94
CA SER A 112 -11.58 -7.60 -23.05
C SER A 112 -11.17 -7.52 -21.59
N GLN A 113 -9.91 -7.80 -21.26
CA GLN A 113 -9.41 -7.84 -19.90
C GLN A 113 -8.57 -6.61 -19.59
N GLN A 114 -8.70 -6.12 -18.35
CA GLN A 114 -7.93 -4.98 -17.86
C GLN A 114 -7.01 -5.44 -16.73
N PRO A 115 -5.70 -5.24 -16.85
CA PRO A 115 -4.77 -5.54 -15.77
C PRO A 115 -5.06 -4.69 -14.55
N TYR A 116 -5.06 -5.32 -13.37
CA TYR A 116 -5.26 -4.63 -12.09
C TYR A 116 -4.07 -4.76 -11.14
N LYS A 117 -3.16 -5.70 -11.36
CA LYS A 117 -1.93 -5.85 -10.57
C LYS A 117 -0.74 -6.13 -11.45
N ILE A 118 0.43 -5.64 -11.05
CA ILE A 118 1.73 -5.98 -11.60
C ILE A 118 2.74 -6.15 -10.48
N GLU A 119 3.55 -7.18 -10.58
CA GLU A 119 4.65 -7.47 -9.65
C GLU A 119 5.94 -7.73 -10.42
N LYS A 120 7.05 -7.20 -9.91
CA LYS A 120 8.39 -7.48 -10.43
C LYS A 120 8.91 -8.76 -9.81
N GLU A 121 9.11 -9.74 -10.67
CA GLU A 121 9.67 -11.03 -10.32
C GLU A 121 11.15 -11.14 -10.69
N THR A 122 11.83 -12.16 -10.15
CA THR A 122 13.20 -12.47 -10.58
C THR A 122 13.21 -12.84 -12.05
N GLY A 123 13.68 -11.91 -12.89
CA GLY A 123 13.80 -12.10 -14.35
C GLY A 123 12.56 -11.75 -15.16
N GLY A 124 11.55 -11.11 -14.56
CA GLY A 124 10.36 -10.73 -15.31
C GLY A 124 9.28 -10.00 -14.54
N TYR A 125 8.05 -10.28 -14.93
CA TYR A 125 6.85 -9.66 -14.36
C TYR A 125 5.73 -10.69 -14.25
N GLU A 126 4.95 -10.58 -13.17
CA GLU A 126 3.62 -11.16 -13.05
C GLU A 126 2.59 -10.05 -13.21
N ILE A 127 1.57 -10.28 -14.04
CA ILE A 127 0.48 -9.33 -14.27
C ILE A 127 -0.84 -10.07 -14.10
N ASP A 128 -1.66 -9.56 -13.17
CA ASP A 128 -2.97 -10.14 -12.90
C ASP A 128 -4.04 -9.43 -13.73
N ILE A 129 -4.81 -10.24 -14.42
CA ILE A 129 -6.07 -9.87 -15.08
C ILE A 129 -7.21 -10.71 -14.50
N PRO A 130 -8.48 -10.31 -14.63
CA PRO A 130 -9.58 -11.12 -14.12
C PRO A 130 -9.49 -12.58 -14.56
N GLY A 131 -9.27 -13.48 -13.59
CA GLY A 131 -9.21 -14.93 -13.75
C GLY A 131 -7.87 -15.52 -14.19
N PHE A 132 -6.83 -14.72 -14.42
CA PHE A 132 -5.52 -15.23 -14.82
C PHE A 132 -4.37 -14.39 -14.27
N ASP A 133 -3.29 -15.09 -13.91
CA ASP A 133 -1.97 -14.55 -13.62
C ASP A 133 -1.09 -14.79 -14.85
N LEU A 134 -0.55 -13.71 -15.42
CA LEU A 134 0.24 -13.73 -16.65
C LEU A 134 1.72 -13.49 -16.34
N TYR A 135 2.58 -14.37 -16.80
CA TYR A 135 4.02 -14.30 -16.55
C TYR A 135 4.77 -13.88 -17.81
N TYR A 136 5.61 -12.86 -17.66
CA TYR A 136 6.45 -12.29 -18.72
C TYR A 136 7.90 -12.25 -18.28
N SER A 137 8.82 -12.46 -19.23
CA SER A 137 10.24 -12.22 -19.01
C SER A 137 10.56 -10.72 -18.97
N SER A 138 11.72 -10.36 -18.45
CA SER A 138 12.18 -8.96 -18.37
C SER A 138 12.25 -8.21 -19.71
N ASN A 139 12.37 -8.92 -20.82
CA ASN A 139 12.33 -8.36 -22.17
C ASN A 139 10.91 -8.33 -22.79
N GLY A 140 9.87 -8.59 -22.00
CA GLY A 140 8.47 -8.49 -22.42
C GLY A 140 7.93 -9.71 -23.18
N LYS A 141 8.64 -10.85 -23.19
CA LYS A 141 8.16 -12.07 -23.83
C LYS A 141 7.21 -12.81 -22.91
N PHE A 142 6.02 -13.17 -23.41
CA PHE A 142 5.06 -14.03 -22.71
C PHE A 142 5.67 -15.41 -22.41
N ILE A 143 5.51 -15.88 -21.16
CA ILE A 143 5.99 -17.19 -20.70
C ILE A 143 4.82 -18.14 -20.52
N ARG A 144 3.84 -17.80 -19.69
CA ARG A 144 2.67 -18.63 -19.37
C ARG A 144 1.54 -17.81 -18.79
N ALA A 145 0.37 -18.42 -18.72
CA ALA A 145 -0.76 -17.95 -17.92
C ALA A 145 -1.16 -19.05 -16.93
N GLU A 146 -1.55 -18.66 -15.73
CA GLU A 146 -2.11 -19.53 -14.70
C GLU A 146 -3.52 -19.05 -14.36
N ILE A 147 -4.39 -19.96 -13.92
CA ILE A 147 -5.74 -19.58 -13.49
C ILE A 147 -5.62 -19.05 -12.07
N ASP A 148 -6.08 -17.81 -11.88
CA ASP A 148 -6.24 -17.20 -10.55
C ASP A 148 -7.28 -18.02 -9.75
N ARG A 149 -6.93 -18.45 -8.52
CA ARG A 149 -7.73 -19.37 -7.69
C ARG A 149 -8.20 -18.72 -6.40
#